data_a41553bc88d108eabb45f747588643b5
#
_entry.id   a41553bc88d108eabb45f747588643b5
#
_cell.length_a   1.000
_cell.length_b   1.000
_cell.length_c   1.000
_cell.angle_alpha   90.00
_cell.angle_beta   90.00
_cell.angle_gamma   90.00
#
_symmetry.space_group_name_H-M   'P 1'
#
loop_
_entity.id
_entity.type
_entity.pdbx_description
1 polymer ?
#
loop_
_entity_poly.entity_id
_entity_poly.type
_entity_poly.pdbx_seq_one_letter_code
_entity_poly.pdbx_strand_id
1 'polypeptide(L)'
;MNISFKIEDVAVRAFGLTTIEEFTAFANGNLTVAPKAPNAKPKLIPMMTARRLSDGCRLAVDAGLELSLRNKLTGVVYSSLSGEIQHNYKVLLACANDTPCSPTDFSMSVHNAAVGNFTILSKASIPSSSVSASEDSFMQALVDAYIRLDNDEDRILVVDYNVSIPEFFINYSDSDLLDYPIAVAFVLAKGNEINICTQDNNEETYDNHQALTFLLSYLCKAKQCNIKGSNQEYQVNFSCK
;
A
#
# COMPACT_ATOMS: atom_id res chain seq x y z
N MET A 1 20.04 6.64 7.03
CA MET A 1 19.02 5.99 7.87
C MET A 1 19.36 4.50 7.99
N ASN A 2 19.03 3.88 9.12
CA ASN A 2 19.14 2.42 9.27
C ASN A 2 17.98 1.96 10.15
N ILE A 3 17.10 1.10 9.61
CA ILE A 3 15.94 0.56 10.32
C ILE A 3 15.94 -0.96 10.19
N SER A 4 15.42 -1.65 11.21
CA SER A 4 15.33 -3.11 11.20
C SER A 4 14.04 -3.60 11.85
N PHE A 5 13.45 -4.63 11.28
CA PHE A 5 12.21 -5.26 11.74
C PHE A 5 12.10 -6.69 11.21
N LYS A 6 11.06 -7.39 11.61
CA LYS A 6 10.64 -8.66 10.99
C LYS A 6 9.21 -8.53 10.44
N ILE A 7 8.89 -9.33 9.44
CA ILE A 7 7.52 -9.51 8.92
C ILE A 7 6.94 -10.77 9.58
N GLU A 8 5.78 -10.63 10.24
CA GLU A 8 5.07 -11.75 10.85
C GLU A 8 3.93 -12.26 9.97
N ASP A 9 3.30 -11.41 9.18
CA ASP A 9 2.19 -11.79 8.30
C ASP A 9 2.12 -10.86 7.08
N VAL A 10 1.57 -11.38 5.97
CA VAL A 10 1.45 -10.65 4.69
C VAL A 10 0.08 -10.92 4.07
N ALA A 11 -0.52 -9.90 3.49
CA ALA A 11 -1.66 -10.03 2.60
C ALA A 11 -1.47 -9.12 1.37
N VAL A 12 -1.96 -9.56 0.23
CA VAL A 12 -1.82 -8.81 -1.01
C VAL A 12 -3.07 -8.96 -1.86
N ARG A 13 -3.40 -7.92 -2.60
CA ARG A 13 -4.53 -7.85 -3.55
C ARG A 13 -4.07 -7.11 -4.79
N ALA A 14 -3.85 -7.82 -5.88
CA ALA A 14 -3.57 -7.24 -7.18
C ALA A 14 -3.82 -8.27 -8.29
N PHE A 15 -4.02 -7.83 -9.51
CA PHE A 15 -4.11 -8.68 -10.70
C PHE A 15 -5.13 -9.84 -10.63
N GLY A 16 -6.16 -9.71 -9.79
CA GLY A 16 -7.09 -10.80 -9.51
C GLY A 16 -6.56 -11.85 -8.52
N LEU A 17 -5.30 -11.79 -8.13
CA LEU A 17 -4.69 -12.65 -7.13
C LEU A 17 -5.04 -12.17 -5.72
N THR A 18 -5.26 -13.09 -4.81
CA THR A 18 -5.70 -12.79 -3.43
C THR A 18 -4.98 -13.58 -2.35
N THR A 19 -4.15 -14.55 -2.72
CA THR A 19 -3.41 -15.37 -1.77
C THR A 19 -1.91 -15.19 -1.94
N ILE A 20 -1.19 -15.41 -0.86
CA ILE A 20 0.27 -15.28 -0.88
C ILE A 20 0.92 -16.38 -1.74
N GLU A 21 0.29 -17.54 -1.83
CA GLU A 21 0.74 -18.66 -2.66
C GLU A 21 0.65 -18.29 -4.15
N GLU A 22 -0.46 -17.69 -4.58
CA GLU A 22 -0.64 -17.19 -5.95
C GLU A 22 0.41 -16.13 -6.28
N PHE A 23 0.64 -15.17 -5.37
CA PHE A 23 1.68 -14.17 -5.55
C PHE A 23 3.10 -14.74 -5.54
N THR A 24 3.36 -15.75 -4.71
CA THR A 24 4.65 -16.46 -4.71
C THR A 24 4.87 -17.19 -6.04
N ALA A 25 3.84 -17.83 -6.58
CA ALA A 25 3.91 -18.48 -7.89
C ALA A 25 4.13 -17.46 -9.02
N PHE A 26 3.45 -16.30 -8.95
CA PHE A 26 3.65 -15.19 -9.88
C PHE A 26 5.07 -14.61 -9.78
N ALA A 27 5.58 -14.35 -8.60
CA ALA A 27 6.93 -13.82 -8.36
C ALA A 27 8.03 -14.74 -8.89
N ASN A 28 7.82 -16.07 -8.80
CA ASN A 28 8.75 -17.07 -9.31
C ASN A 28 8.54 -17.41 -10.81
N GLY A 29 7.65 -16.71 -11.52
CA GLY A 29 7.35 -16.94 -12.93
C GLY A 29 6.54 -18.22 -13.22
N ASN A 30 5.99 -18.87 -12.19
CA ASN A 30 5.18 -20.10 -12.30
C ASN A 30 3.70 -19.80 -12.56
N LEU A 31 3.28 -18.56 -12.47
CA LEU A 31 1.93 -18.08 -12.74
C LEU A 31 2.01 -16.83 -13.60
N THR A 32 1.24 -16.79 -14.70
CA THR A 32 1.07 -15.60 -15.53
C THR A 32 -0.28 -14.96 -15.26
N VAL A 33 -0.31 -13.64 -15.19
CA VAL A 33 -1.54 -12.88 -15.00
C VAL A 33 -1.89 -12.18 -16.30
N ALA A 34 -3.17 -12.22 -16.66
CA ALA A 34 -3.65 -11.48 -17.83
C ALA A 34 -3.51 -9.96 -17.60
N PRO A 35 -3.06 -9.18 -18.60
CA PRO A 35 -3.13 -7.74 -18.54
C PRO A 35 -4.57 -7.30 -18.21
N LYS A 36 -4.76 -6.42 -17.24
CA LYS A 36 -6.07 -5.95 -16.80
C LYS A 36 -7.00 -7.06 -16.26
N ALA A 37 -6.43 -8.07 -15.58
CA ALA A 37 -7.23 -9.05 -14.84
C ALA A 37 -8.22 -8.33 -13.90
N PRO A 38 -9.49 -8.76 -13.82
CA PRO A 38 -10.47 -8.11 -12.96
C PRO A 38 -10.02 -8.19 -11.50
N ASN A 39 -10.23 -7.10 -10.77
CA ASN A 39 -9.91 -7.05 -9.35
C ASN A 39 -10.71 -8.09 -8.57
N ALA A 40 -10.08 -8.69 -7.60
CA ALA A 40 -10.74 -9.54 -6.65
C ALA A 40 -11.83 -8.77 -5.90
N LYS A 41 -13.00 -9.40 -5.71
CA LYS A 41 -14.06 -8.81 -4.89
C LYS A 41 -13.62 -8.81 -3.44
N PRO A 42 -13.79 -7.68 -2.69
CA PRO A 42 -13.52 -7.65 -1.28
C PRO A 42 -14.41 -8.67 -0.55
N LYS A 43 -13.83 -9.42 0.38
CA LYS A 43 -14.52 -10.48 1.13
C LYS A 43 -15.03 -9.99 2.48
N LEU A 44 -14.35 -9.02 3.09
CA LEU A 44 -14.57 -8.58 4.47
C LEU A 44 -15.28 -7.24 4.59
N ILE A 45 -15.49 -6.54 3.47
CA ILE A 45 -16.13 -5.23 3.46
C ILE A 45 -17.62 -5.38 3.13
N PRO A 46 -18.54 -4.83 3.95
CA PRO A 46 -19.96 -4.79 3.61
C PRO A 46 -20.20 -4.12 2.26
N MET A 47 -21.11 -4.67 1.44
CA MET A 47 -21.36 -4.22 0.07
C MET A 47 -21.67 -2.71 -0.02
N MET A 48 -22.45 -2.17 0.90
CA MET A 48 -22.80 -0.74 0.93
C MET A 48 -21.59 0.15 1.16
N THR A 49 -20.66 -0.28 2.01
CA THR A 49 -19.38 0.42 2.24
C THR A 49 -18.48 0.28 1.01
N ALA A 50 -18.35 -0.94 0.47
CA ALA A 50 -17.49 -1.20 -0.70
C ALA A 50 -17.87 -0.35 -1.93
N ARG A 51 -19.15 -0.02 -2.12
CA ARG A 51 -19.61 0.84 -3.22
C ARG A 51 -19.16 2.30 -3.12
N ARG A 52 -18.80 2.75 -1.92
CA ARG A 52 -18.39 4.14 -1.65
C ARG A 52 -16.89 4.33 -1.76
N LEU A 53 -16.11 3.26 -1.67
CA LEU A 53 -14.66 3.29 -1.71
C LEU A 53 -14.15 3.23 -3.15
N SER A 54 -13.02 3.86 -3.41
CA SER A 54 -12.25 3.66 -4.63
C SER A 54 -11.80 2.20 -4.78
N ASP A 55 -11.36 1.80 -5.95
CA ASP A 55 -10.96 0.42 -6.21
C ASP A 55 -9.76 -0.01 -5.36
N GLY A 56 -8.70 0.80 -5.29
CA GLY A 56 -7.53 0.51 -4.45
C GLY A 56 -7.84 0.58 -2.96
N CYS A 57 -8.65 1.57 -2.52
CA CYS A 57 -9.09 1.67 -1.12
C CYS A 57 -9.82 0.40 -0.67
N ARG A 58 -10.68 -0.18 -1.52
CA ARG A 58 -11.34 -1.47 -1.23
C ARG A 58 -10.35 -2.59 -1.02
N LEU A 59 -9.32 -2.68 -1.86
CA LEU A 59 -8.29 -3.70 -1.74
C LEU A 59 -7.46 -3.51 -0.47
N ALA A 60 -7.10 -2.26 -0.15
CA ALA A 60 -6.33 -1.91 1.04
C ALA A 60 -7.07 -2.24 2.33
N VAL A 61 -8.35 -1.84 2.42
CA VAL A 61 -9.18 -2.13 3.59
C VAL A 61 -9.42 -3.63 3.74
N ASP A 62 -9.69 -4.36 2.66
CA ASP A 62 -9.90 -5.82 2.70
C ASP A 62 -8.64 -6.58 3.16
N ALA A 63 -7.46 -6.23 2.63
CA ALA A 63 -6.18 -6.81 3.04
C ALA A 63 -5.86 -6.50 4.52
N GLY A 64 -6.06 -5.25 4.94
CA GLY A 64 -5.85 -4.85 6.33
C GLY A 64 -6.79 -5.57 7.30
N LEU A 65 -8.07 -5.70 6.95
CA LEU A 65 -9.04 -6.46 7.75
C LEU A 65 -8.65 -7.94 7.88
N GLU A 66 -8.20 -8.57 6.79
CA GLU A 66 -7.73 -9.95 6.83
C GLU A 66 -6.61 -10.13 7.85
N LEU A 67 -5.60 -9.25 7.82
CA LEU A 67 -4.48 -9.34 8.76
C LEU A 67 -4.91 -9.03 10.20
N SER A 68 -5.86 -8.11 10.40
CA SER A 68 -6.38 -7.77 11.72
C SER A 68 -7.17 -8.90 12.39
N LEU A 69 -7.76 -9.80 11.61
CA LEU A 69 -8.45 -10.98 12.13
C LEU A 69 -7.48 -12.06 12.65
N ARG A 70 -6.24 -12.07 12.13
CA ARG A 70 -5.21 -13.06 12.47
C ARG A 70 -4.22 -12.55 13.51
N ASN A 71 -4.10 -11.22 13.65
CA ASN A 71 -3.06 -10.59 14.45
C ASN A 71 -3.66 -9.57 15.42
N LYS A 72 -3.15 -9.55 16.66
CA LYS A 72 -3.45 -8.48 17.62
C LYS A 72 -2.54 -7.29 17.27
N LEU A 73 -3.09 -6.30 16.60
CA LEU A 73 -2.39 -5.09 16.19
C LEU A 73 -2.36 -4.05 17.31
N THR A 74 -1.26 -3.30 17.41
CA THR A 74 -1.10 -2.18 18.35
C THR A 74 -1.11 -0.82 17.63
N GLY A 75 -0.86 -0.80 16.32
CA GLY A 75 -0.92 0.40 15.50
C GLY A 75 -1.09 0.07 14.03
N VAL A 76 -1.38 1.07 13.22
CA VAL A 76 -1.58 0.93 11.78
C VAL A 76 -1.06 2.14 11.02
N VAL A 77 -0.41 1.89 9.89
CA VAL A 77 0.09 2.89 8.95
C VAL A 77 -0.40 2.55 7.55
N TYR A 78 -1.08 3.48 6.91
CA TYR A 78 -1.44 3.37 5.50
C TYR A 78 -0.60 4.32 4.68
N SER A 79 -0.20 3.91 3.47
CA SER A 79 0.50 4.76 2.50
C SER A 79 -0.08 4.61 1.11
N SER A 80 0.07 5.63 0.31
CA SER A 80 -0.32 5.62 -1.10
C SER A 80 0.41 6.72 -1.85
N LEU A 81 0.85 6.43 -3.07
CA LEU A 81 1.40 7.41 -3.99
C LEU A 81 0.29 8.33 -4.52
N SER A 82 -0.79 7.76 -5.03
CA SER A 82 -1.88 8.49 -5.68
C SER A 82 -3.05 8.84 -4.76
N GLY A 83 -3.09 8.28 -3.56
CA GLY A 83 -4.18 8.48 -2.60
C GLY A 83 -5.54 8.15 -3.21
N GLU A 84 -6.52 9.02 -2.94
CA GLU A 84 -7.91 8.89 -3.44
C GLU A 84 -8.14 9.74 -4.71
N ILE A 85 -7.22 9.70 -5.67
CA ILE A 85 -7.28 10.51 -6.91
C ILE A 85 -8.59 10.31 -7.69
N GLN A 86 -9.23 9.13 -7.61
CA GLN A 86 -10.52 8.88 -8.25
C GLN A 86 -11.64 9.77 -7.68
N HIS A 87 -11.69 9.92 -6.37
CA HIS A 87 -12.65 10.80 -5.69
C HIS A 87 -12.27 12.27 -5.87
N ASN A 88 -10.99 12.61 -5.77
CA ASN A 88 -10.48 13.95 -6.02
C ASN A 88 -10.85 14.43 -7.43
N TYR A 89 -10.68 13.58 -8.44
CA TYR A 89 -11.04 13.91 -9.83
C TYR A 89 -12.52 14.24 -10.00
N LYS A 90 -13.41 13.48 -9.35
CA LYS A 90 -14.85 13.77 -9.39
C LYS A 90 -15.20 15.11 -8.73
N VAL A 91 -14.54 15.43 -7.60
CA VAL A 91 -14.69 16.72 -6.93
C VAL A 91 -14.22 17.85 -7.83
N LEU A 92 -13.06 17.73 -8.47
CA LEU A 92 -12.51 18.71 -9.39
C LEU A 92 -13.42 18.91 -10.62
N LEU A 93 -13.97 17.83 -11.18
CA LEU A 93 -14.93 17.92 -12.29
C LEU A 93 -16.21 18.65 -11.90
N ALA A 94 -16.74 18.39 -10.70
CA ALA A 94 -17.92 19.10 -10.22
C ALA A 94 -17.65 20.60 -10.09
N CYS A 95 -16.51 20.99 -9.53
CA CYS A 95 -16.07 22.38 -9.43
C CYS A 95 -15.89 23.02 -10.83
N ALA A 96 -15.24 22.33 -11.76
CA ALA A 96 -14.99 22.85 -13.10
C ALA A 96 -16.27 23.07 -13.94
N ASN A 97 -17.34 22.32 -13.64
CA ASN A 97 -18.61 22.40 -14.33
C ASN A 97 -19.71 23.17 -13.56
N ASP A 98 -19.37 23.85 -12.47
CA ASP A 98 -20.32 24.55 -11.59
C ASP A 98 -21.49 23.65 -11.14
N THR A 99 -21.22 22.35 -10.92
CA THR A 99 -22.22 21.38 -10.45
C THR A 99 -22.03 21.05 -8.97
N PRO A 100 -23.10 20.67 -8.25
CA PRO A 100 -22.99 20.28 -6.85
C PRO A 100 -22.03 19.09 -6.66
N CYS A 101 -21.08 19.24 -5.76
CA CYS A 101 -20.18 18.15 -5.39
C CYS A 101 -20.92 17.07 -4.58
N SER A 102 -20.65 15.80 -4.88
CA SER A 102 -21.15 14.67 -4.09
C SER A 102 -20.55 14.69 -2.67
N PRO A 103 -21.36 14.71 -1.59
CA PRO A 103 -20.83 14.62 -0.22
C PRO A 103 -20.00 13.36 0.02
N THR A 104 -20.35 12.27 -0.65
CA THR A 104 -19.59 11.02 -0.58
C THR A 104 -18.23 11.17 -1.24
N ASP A 105 -18.17 11.72 -2.47
CA ASP A 105 -16.89 11.91 -3.15
C ASP A 105 -15.99 12.87 -2.37
N PHE A 106 -16.56 13.97 -1.83
CA PHE A 106 -15.81 14.89 -0.99
C PHE A 106 -15.25 14.21 0.28
N SER A 107 -16.08 13.46 1.01
CA SER A 107 -15.63 12.79 2.25
C SER A 107 -14.63 11.65 2.00
N MET A 108 -14.65 11.04 0.81
CA MET A 108 -13.73 9.96 0.44
C MET A 108 -12.48 10.47 -0.31
N SER A 109 -12.39 11.75 -0.64
CA SER A 109 -11.24 12.30 -1.38
C SER A 109 -10.00 12.56 -0.49
N VAL A 110 -10.12 12.39 0.81
CA VAL A 110 -9.01 12.63 1.74
C VAL A 110 -8.05 11.43 1.80
N HIS A 111 -6.77 11.68 1.91
CA HIS A 111 -5.73 10.65 1.89
C HIS A 111 -5.89 9.59 3.00
N ASN A 112 -6.49 9.96 4.14
CA ASN A 112 -6.74 9.05 5.25
C ASN A 112 -8.07 8.26 5.14
N ALA A 113 -8.78 8.31 4.01
CA ALA A 113 -10.05 7.61 3.85
C ALA A 113 -9.90 6.08 4.03
N ALA A 114 -8.83 5.50 3.50
CA ALA A 114 -8.58 4.06 3.61
C ALA A 114 -8.38 3.64 5.06
N VAL A 115 -7.46 4.27 5.80
CA VAL A 115 -7.20 3.91 7.21
C VAL A 115 -8.42 4.21 8.09
N GLY A 116 -9.17 5.28 7.82
CA GLY A 116 -10.41 5.59 8.54
C GLY A 116 -11.47 4.50 8.36
N ASN A 117 -11.68 4.02 7.13
CA ASN A 117 -12.61 2.91 6.87
C ASN A 117 -12.12 1.60 7.50
N PHE A 118 -10.82 1.33 7.49
CA PHE A 118 -10.24 0.18 8.18
C PHE A 118 -10.55 0.23 9.69
N THR A 119 -10.28 1.35 10.37
CA THR A 119 -10.51 1.46 11.81
C THR A 119 -11.97 1.35 12.20
N ILE A 120 -12.89 1.88 11.38
CA ILE A 120 -14.34 1.73 11.57
C ILE A 120 -14.77 0.27 11.42
N LEU A 121 -14.33 -0.42 10.37
CA LEU A 121 -14.77 -1.78 10.06
C LEU A 121 -14.12 -2.83 10.99
N SER A 122 -12.86 -2.65 11.34
CA SER A 122 -12.16 -3.52 12.31
C SER A 122 -12.60 -3.26 13.75
N LYS A 123 -13.28 -2.14 14.03
CA LYS A 123 -13.60 -1.64 15.37
C LYS A 123 -12.35 -1.50 16.26
N ALA A 124 -11.20 -1.29 15.66
CA ALA A 124 -9.94 -1.15 16.37
C ALA A 124 -9.77 0.30 16.86
N SER A 125 -9.59 0.45 18.16
CA SER A 125 -9.22 1.73 18.78
C SER A 125 -7.70 1.74 19.02
N ILE A 126 -6.94 1.84 17.93
CA ILE A 126 -5.48 1.83 17.92
C ILE A 126 -4.94 3.07 17.20
N PRO A 127 -3.73 3.53 17.54
CA PRO A 127 -3.08 4.61 16.82
C PRO A 127 -3.00 4.33 15.32
N SER A 128 -3.35 5.33 14.52
CA SER A 128 -3.37 5.19 13.06
C SER A 128 -2.75 6.41 12.39
N SER A 129 -2.01 6.19 11.30
CA SER A 129 -1.50 7.24 10.43
C SER A 129 -1.74 6.94 8.96
N SER A 130 -1.66 7.99 8.16
CA SER A 130 -1.71 7.94 6.71
C SER A 130 -0.56 8.76 6.16
N VAL A 131 0.34 8.12 5.42
CA VAL A 131 1.59 8.68 4.92
C VAL A 131 1.47 8.97 3.43
N SER A 132 1.83 10.19 3.04
CA SER A 132 2.01 10.59 1.66
C SER A 132 3.35 11.31 1.53
N ALA A 133 4.26 10.73 0.78
CA ALA A 133 5.62 11.23 0.57
C ALA A 133 6.05 11.02 -0.89
N SER A 134 5.12 11.31 -1.82
CA SER A 134 5.32 11.07 -3.24
C SER A 134 5.75 9.62 -3.51
N GLU A 135 6.76 9.41 -4.33
CA GLU A 135 7.31 8.09 -4.69
C GLU A 135 7.78 7.31 -3.45
N ASP A 136 8.24 8.01 -2.41
CA ASP A 136 8.77 7.41 -1.19
C ASP A 136 7.70 7.02 -0.15
N SER A 137 6.40 7.12 -0.49
CA SER A 137 5.30 6.90 0.46
C SER A 137 5.39 5.58 1.21
N PHE A 138 5.67 4.47 0.52
CA PHE A 138 5.82 3.15 1.14
C PHE A 138 7.02 3.09 2.10
N MET A 139 8.19 3.57 1.64
CA MET A 139 9.39 3.53 2.48
C MET A 139 9.26 4.41 3.72
N GLN A 140 8.59 5.56 3.60
CA GLN A 140 8.30 6.42 4.76
C GLN A 140 7.26 5.80 5.71
N ALA A 141 6.33 5.00 5.20
CA ALA A 141 5.43 4.21 6.05
C ALA A 141 6.17 3.15 6.85
N LEU A 142 7.21 2.50 6.28
CA LEU A 142 8.09 1.59 7.02
C LEU A 142 8.88 2.30 8.11
N VAL A 143 9.31 3.55 7.86
CA VAL A 143 9.98 4.40 8.87
C VAL A 143 9.04 4.74 10.03
N ASP A 144 7.79 5.19 9.74
CA ASP A 144 6.78 5.46 10.77
C ASP A 144 6.51 4.19 11.62
N ALA A 145 6.33 3.05 10.96
CA ALA A 145 6.14 1.77 11.64
C ALA A 145 7.33 1.39 12.53
N TYR A 146 8.56 1.57 12.03
CA TYR A 146 9.78 1.30 12.81
C TYR A 146 9.87 2.16 14.06
N ILE A 147 9.61 3.47 13.94
CA ILE A 147 9.63 4.40 15.08
C ILE A 147 8.60 3.98 16.14
N ARG A 148 7.44 3.50 15.74
CA ARG A 148 6.41 3.00 16.67
C ARG A 148 6.85 1.71 17.35
N LEU A 149 7.39 0.75 16.61
CA LEU A 149 7.93 -0.49 17.17
C LEU A 149 9.06 -0.21 18.18
N ASP A 150 9.90 0.80 17.94
CA ASP A 150 10.96 1.22 18.89
C ASP A 150 10.39 1.84 20.16
N ASN A 151 9.22 2.49 20.09
CA ASN A 151 8.48 3.09 21.20
C ASN A 151 7.44 2.13 21.84
N ASP A 152 7.78 0.84 21.95
CA ASP A 152 7.05 -0.21 22.67
C ASP A 152 5.70 -0.65 22.07
N GLU A 153 5.41 -0.34 20.81
CA GLU A 153 4.34 -1.03 20.09
C GLU A 153 4.79 -2.42 19.62
N ASP A 154 3.92 -3.43 19.72
CA ASP A 154 4.29 -4.83 19.46
C ASP A 154 4.18 -5.21 17.98
N ARG A 155 3.08 -4.80 17.34
CA ARG A 155 2.73 -5.17 15.97
C ARG A 155 2.08 -4.02 15.24
N ILE A 156 2.73 -3.57 14.18
CA ILE A 156 2.24 -2.51 13.32
C ILE A 156 1.78 -3.11 11.98
N LEU A 157 0.54 -2.84 11.62
CA LEU A 157 0.05 -3.10 10.29
C LEU A 157 0.48 -1.96 9.36
N VAL A 158 1.25 -2.27 8.33
CA VAL A 158 1.56 -1.34 7.23
C VAL A 158 0.79 -1.78 6.00
N VAL A 159 0.04 -0.87 5.38
CA VAL A 159 -0.69 -1.10 4.13
C VAL A 159 -0.33 -0.04 3.13
N ASP A 160 0.27 -0.45 2.03
CA ASP A 160 0.48 0.42 0.87
C ASP A 160 -0.53 0.09 -0.22
N TYR A 161 -1.10 1.11 -0.87
CA TYR A 161 -2.07 0.90 -1.92
C TYR A 161 -2.04 1.99 -2.99
N ASN A 162 -2.43 1.61 -4.19
CA ASN A 162 -2.69 2.54 -5.26
C ASN A 162 -4.04 2.25 -5.89
N VAL A 163 -4.67 3.31 -6.39
CA VAL A 163 -5.95 3.25 -7.12
C VAL A 163 -5.68 3.33 -8.62
N SER A 164 -6.62 2.85 -9.42
CA SER A 164 -6.57 3.10 -10.87
C SER A 164 -6.60 4.60 -11.15
N ILE A 165 -5.71 5.07 -12.00
CA ILE A 165 -5.61 6.49 -12.35
C ILE A 165 -6.72 6.85 -13.33
N PRO A 166 -7.49 7.93 -13.11
CA PRO A 166 -8.47 8.41 -14.08
C PRO A 166 -7.81 8.71 -15.43
N GLU A 167 -8.49 8.34 -16.54
CA GLU A 167 -8.00 8.47 -17.91
C GLU A 167 -7.46 9.88 -18.24
N PHE A 168 -8.07 10.90 -17.66
CA PHE A 168 -7.60 12.28 -17.81
C PHE A 168 -6.14 12.46 -17.43
N PHE A 169 -5.68 11.81 -16.34
CA PHE A 169 -4.31 11.95 -15.86
C PHE A 169 -3.32 11.03 -16.58
N ILE A 170 -3.77 9.96 -17.22
CA ILE A 170 -2.89 9.01 -17.94
C ILE A 170 -2.09 9.73 -19.02
N ASN A 171 -2.69 10.70 -19.70
CA ASN A 171 -2.01 11.48 -20.76
C ASN A 171 -0.95 12.45 -20.23
N TYR A 172 -0.87 12.67 -18.93
CA TYR A 172 0.05 13.61 -18.26
C TYR A 172 0.93 12.92 -17.23
N SER A 173 0.83 11.60 -17.09
CA SER A 173 1.65 10.81 -16.19
C SER A 173 2.77 10.10 -16.96
N ASP A 174 3.85 9.78 -16.25
CA ASP A 174 4.88 8.91 -16.78
C ASP A 174 4.30 7.54 -17.12
N SER A 175 4.80 6.93 -18.19
CA SER A 175 4.30 5.65 -18.74
C SER A 175 4.39 4.49 -17.74
N ASP A 176 5.16 4.63 -16.67
CA ASP A 176 5.44 3.60 -15.68
C ASP A 176 4.47 3.60 -14.49
N LEU A 177 3.50 4.53 -14.44
CA LEU A 177 2.45 4.48 -13.43
C LEU A 177 1.54 3.28 -13.66
N LEU A 178 1.36 2.48 -12.60
CA LEU A 178 0.45 1.33 -12.64
C LEU A 178 -1.00 1.80 -12.88
N ASP A 179 -1.56 1.48 -14.03
CA ASP A 179 -2.97 1.72 -14.36
C ASP A 179 -3.88 0.62 -13.80
N TYR A 180 -3.57 0.08 -12.63
CA TYR A 180 -4.43 -0.89 -11.94
C TYR A 180 -4.30 -0.76 -10.41
N PRO A 181 -5.38 -1.06 -9.67
CA PRO A 181 -5.35 -0.98 -8.23
C PRO A 181 -4.58 -2.16 -7.63
N ILE A 182 -3.79 -1.84 -6.62
CA ILE A 182 -3.02 -2.80 -5.83
C ILE A 182 -3.09 -2.44 -4.36
N ALA A 183 -3.03 -3.44 -3.49
CA ALA A 183 -2.77 -3.26 -2.07
C ALA A 183 -1.83 -4.35 -1.57
N VAL A 184 -0.81 -3.93 -0.83
CA VAL A 184 0.15 -4.80 -0.14
C VAL A 184 0.09 -4.46 1.34
N ALA A 185 -0.06 -5.49 2.18
CA ALA A 185 -0.18 -5.32 3.62
C ALA A 185 0.81 -6.23 4.37
N PHE A 186 1.48 -5.69 5.38
CA PHE A 186 2.45 -6.38 6.21
C PHE A 186 2.14 -6.17 7.69
N VAL A 187 2.26 -7.21 8.50
CA VAL A 187 2.36 -7.07 9.95
C VAL A 187 3.83 -7.08 10.33
N LEU A 188 4.30 -5.96 10.84
CA LEU A 188 5.69 -5.76 11.27
C LEU A 188 5.80 -5.90 12.78
N ALA A 189 6.91 -6.46 13.24
CA ALA A 189 7.28 -6.54 14.66
C ALA A 189 8.78 -6.28 14.86
N LYS A 190 9.20 -6.05 16.12
CA LYS A 190 10.61 -5.91 16.46
C LYS A 190 11.41 -7.11 15.97
N GLY A 191 12.52 -6.87 15.29
CA GLY A 191 13.39 -7.92 14.76
C GLY A 191 14.49 -7.34 13.89
N ASN A 192 15.33 -8.23 13.35
CA ASN A 192 16.47 -7.89 12.52
C ASN A 192 16.54 -8.76 11.24
N GLU A 193 15.39 -9.33 10.86
CA GLU A 193 15.30 -10.18 9.66
C GLU A 193 15.36 -9.36 8.38
N ILE A 194 14.90 -8.11 8.45
CA ILE A 194 14.97 -7.13 7.36
C ILE A 194 15.71 -5.91 7.87
N ASN A 195 16.72 -5.50 7.13
CA ASN A 195 17.49 -4.29 7.40
C ASN A 195 17.44 -3.38 6.18
N ILE A 196 17.08 -2.12 6.37
CA ILE A 196 17.02 -1.10 5.33
C ILE A 196 17.99 0.01 5.65
N CYS A 197 18.95 0.24 4.75
CA CYS A 197 19.87 1.35 4.80
C CYS A 197 19.62 2.30 3.64
N THR A 198 19.82 3.59 3.86
CA THR A 198 19.75 4.58 2.77
C THR A 198 21.13 5.00 2.32
N GLN A 199 21.26 5.26 1.03
CA GLN A 199 22.40 5.91 0.38
C GLN A 199 21.87 6.98 -0.57
N ASP A 200 22.72 7.90 -0.99
CA ASP A 200 22.32 8.94 -1.91
C ASP A 200 21.95 8.34 -3.27
N ASN A 201 20.80 8.72 -3.81
CA ASN A 201 20.45 8.41 -5.20
C ASN A 201 20.98 9.54 -6.09
N ASN A 202 21.92 9.20 -6.96
CA ASN A 202 22.50 10.15 -7.92
C ASN A 202 21.84 10.05 -9.30
N GLU A 203 20.81 9.23 -9.46
CA GLU A 203 20.07 9.04 -10.70
C GLU A 203 18.72 9.75 -10.63
N GLU A 204 18.25 10.30 -11.72
CA GLU A 204 16.90 10.90 -11.84
C GLU A 204 15.79 9.84 -12.03
N THR A 205 16.04 8.61 -11.58
CA THR A 205 15.09 7.49 -11.71
C THR A 205 14.63 7.03 -10.33
N TYR A 206 13.36 6.73 -10.21
CA TYR A 206 12.73 6.23 -8.98
C TYR A 206 11.82 5.03 -9.29
N ASP A 207 11.52 4.23 -8.25
CA ASP A 207 10.62 3.09 -8.35
C ASP A 207 9.20 3.52 -7.94
N ASN A 208 8.30 3.60 -8.90
CA ASN A 208 6.89 3.93 -8.70
C ASN A 208 6.11 2.85 -7.92
N HIS A 209 6.72 1.69 -7.69
CA HIS A 209 6.07 0.50 -7.15
C HIS A 209 6.86 -0.11 -5.99
N GLN A 210 7.42 0.73 -5.14
CA GLN A 210 8.31 0.33 -4.04
C GLN A 210 7.76 -0.85 -3.23
N ALA A 211 6.46 -0.83 -2.86
CA ALA A 211 5.84 -1.91 -2.09
C ALA A 211 5.78 -3.23 -2.87
N LEU A 212 5.55 -3.19 -4.19
CA LEU A 212 5.53 -4.38 -5.05
C LEU A 212 6.95 -4.94 -5.22
N THR A 213 7.93 -4.09 -5.52
CA THR A 213 9.35 -4.48 -5.62
C THR A 213 9.84 -5.13 -4.33
N PHE A 214 9.50 -4.52 -3.18
CA PHE A 214 9.80 -5.07 -1.87
C PHE A 214 9.13 -6.44 -1.66
N LEU A 215 7.81 -6.56 -1.93
CA LEU A 215 7.06 -7.80 -1.77
C LEU A 215 7.63 -8.93 -2.65
N LEU A 216 7.84 -8.67 -3.95
CA LEU A 216 8.37 -9.67 -4.88
C LEU A 216 9.75 -10.16 -4.43
N SER A 217 10.63 -9.25 -4.01
CA SER A 217 11.96 -9.61 -3.49
C SER A 217 11.86 -10.48 -2.23
N TYR A 218 10.94 -10.13 -1.32
CA TYR A 218 10.67 -10.92 -0.12
C TYR A 218 10.16 -12.33 -0.45
N LEU A 219 9.19 -12.45 -1.36
CA LEU A 219 8.60 -13.74 -1.76
C LEU A 219 9.57 -14.62 -2.54
N CYS A 220 10.43 -14.02 -3.37
CA CYS A 220 11.51 -14.73 -4.07
C CYS A 220 12.68 -15.11 -3.17
N LYS A 221 12.63 -14.78 -1.87
CA LYS A 221 13.73 -14.99 -0.90
C LYS A 221 15.05 -14.40 -1.39
N ALA A 222 14.99 -13.22 -2.00
CA ALA A 222 16.16 -12.48 -2.38
C ALA A 222 17.01 -12.18 -1.14
N LYS A 223 18.33 -12.16 -1.27
CA LYS A 223 19.22 -11.76 -0.16
C LYS A 223 19.21 -10.24 0.02
N GLN A 224 19.03 -9.52 -1.06
CA GLN A 224 19.05 -8.06 -1.12
C GLN A 224 18.23 -7.58 -2.30
N CYS A 225 17.63 -6.40 -2.15
CA CYS A 225 17.14 -5.60 -3.27
C CYS A 225 17.43 -4.12 -3.04
N ASN A 226 17.50 -3.38 -4.12
CA ASN A 226 17.63 -1.93 -4.10
C ASN A 226 16.31 -1.33 -4.60
N ILE A 227 15.78 -0.35 -3.87
CA ILE A 227 14.57 0.39 -4.20
C ILE A 227 14.95 1.84 -4.34
N LYS A 228 14.72 2.42 -5.52
CA LYS A 228 15.04 3.82 -5.79
C LYS A 228 13.91 4.72 -5.30
N GLY A 229 14.28 5.72 -4.52
CA GLY A 229 13.40 6.82 -4.11
C GLY A 229 13.75 8.12 -4.82
N SER A 230 13.04 9.19 -4.49
CA SER A 230 13.20 10.50 -5.15
C SER A 230 14.61 11.08 -5.01
N ASN A 231 15.20 10.98 -3.81
CA ASN A 231 16.54 11.55 -3.51
C ASN A 231 17.49 10.55 -2.86
N GLN A 232 17.04 9.33 -2.63
CA GLN A 232 17.82 8.31 -1.94
C GLN A 232 17.47 6.92 -2.48
N GLU A 233 18.45 6.02 -2.42
CA GLU A 233 18.27 4.61 -2.71
C GLU A 233 18.16 3.85 -1.38
N TYR A 234 17.21 2.94 -1.29
CA TYR A 234 16.99 2.07 -0.15
C TYR A 234 17.56 0.68 -0.44
N GLN A 235 18.65 0.36 0.21
CA GLN A 235 19.19 -0.99 0.18
C GLN A 235 18.50 -1.85 1.24
N VAL A 236 17.72 -2.82 0.80
CA VAL A 236 17.00 -3.75 1.64
C VAL A 236 17.73 -5.08 1.70
N ASN A 237 18.13 -5.49 2.88
CA ASN A 237 18.80 -6.77 3.14
C ASN A 237 17.84 -7.70 3.88
N PHE A 238 17.62 -8.89 3.32
CA PHE A 238 16.79 -9.94 3.90
C PHE A 238 17.72 -11.01 4.53
N SER A 239 17.67 -11.13 5.87
CA SER A 239 18.37 -12.21 6.55
C SER A 239 17.55 -13.48 6.39
N CYS A 240 18.02 -14.41 5.55
CA CYS A 240 17.38 -15.71 5.38
C CYS A 240 17.34 -16.47 6.72
N LYS A 241 16.17 -16.97 7.10
CA LYS A 241 16.04 -18.07 8.04
C LYS A 241 16.38 -19.39 7.38
#